data_b23a6e02ebfd2b15be61cc1ab0b5c010
#
_entry.id   b23a6e02ebfd2b15be61cc1ab0b5c010
#
_cell.length_a   1.000
_cell.length_b   1.000
_cell.length_c   1.000
_cell.angle_alpha   90.00
_cell.angle_beta   90.00
_cell.angle_gamma   90.00
#
_symmetry.space_group_name_H-M   'P 1'
#
loop_
_entity.id
_entity.type
_entity.pdbx_description
1 polymer ?
#
loop_
_entity_poly.entity_id
_entity_poly.type
_entity_poly.pdbx_seq_one_letter_code
_entity_poly.pdbx_strand_id
1 'polypeptide(L)'
;AINHDNMDLDMELIKEIGANTIRLAHYQHDQYFYDLCDKVGMIVWAEIPYISHHMPGGNKNTHEQMEELIAQNYNHPCIVTWGISNEITIKVTHKLDMLQNHRDLQEFVHKMDPTRPTTMACYAMCGPFNRVTKITDIVAWNLYLGWYVPFLWLNDLWIGFYHFVYPNRCLGYSEYGAEGMPNL
;
A
#
# COMPACT_ATOMS: atom_id res chain seq x y z
N ALA A 1 9.64 1.94 22.77
CA ALA A 1 8.61 0.96 22.39
C ALA A 1 7.26 1.68 22.38
N ILE A 2 6.43 1.42 21.39
CA ILE A 2 5.05 1.88 21.33
C ILE A 2 4.21 0.96 22.22
N ASN A 3 3.30 1.54 22.99
CA ASN A 3 2.34 0.82 23.83
C ASN A 3 0.90 1.15 23.40
N HIS A 4 -0.11 0.54 24.02
CA HIS A 4 -1.51 0.75 23.67
C HIS A 4 -1.95 2.21 23.87
N ASP A 5 -1.45 2.90 24.91
CA ASP A 5 -1.79 4.34 25.13
C ASP A 5 -1.30 5.21 23.98
N ASN A 6 -0.15 4.88 23.38
CA ASN A 6 0.34 5.59 22.19
C ASN A 6 -0.54 5.30 20.97
N MET A 7 -1.00 4.06 20.80
CA MET A 7 -1.89 3.69 19.70
C MET A 7 -3.28 4.35 19.83
N ASP A 8 -3.79 4.45 21.06
CA ASP A 8 -5.04 5.18 21.34
C ASP A 8 -4.89 6.65 20.97
N LEU A 9 -3.80 7.31 21.38
CA LEU A 9 -3.50 8.69 21.02
C LEU A 9 -3.36 8.88 19.52
N ASP A 10 -2.63 8.00 18.83
CA ASP A 10 -2.46 8.04 17.38
C ASP A 10 -3.84 7.96 16.68
N MET A 11 -4.71 7.05 17.13
CA MET A 11 -6.06 6.92 16.58
C MET A 11 -6.92 8.19 16.83
N GLU A 12 -6.81 8.81 18.00
CA GLU A 12 -7.50 10.07 18.28
C GLU A 12 -7.05 11.18 17.33
N LEU A 13 -5.73 11.36 17.15
CA LEU A 13 -5.15 12.36 16.25
C LEU A 13 -5.53 12.10 14.79
N ILE A 14 -5.51 10.84 14.34
CA ILE A 14 -5.93 10.45 12.99
C ILE A 14 -7.40 10.82 12.76
N LYS A 15 -8.27 10.61 13.74
CA LYS A 15 -9.68 11.00 13.64
C LYS A 15 -9.87 12.51 13.69
N GLU A 16 -9.09 13.23 14.48
CA GLU A 16 -9.15 14.69 14.59
C GLU A 16 -8.88 15.38 13.25
N ILE A 17 -7.95 14.88 12.46
CA ILE A 17 -7.69 15.40 11.10
C ILE A 17 -8.75 14.97 10.06
N GLY A 18 -9.77 14.20 10.47
CA GLY A 18 -10.86 13.76 9.60
C GLY A 18 -10.52 12.58 8.70
N ALA A 19 -9.43 11.85 8.95
CA ALA A 19 -9.10 10.65 8.19
C ALA A 19 -10.12 9.52 8.48
N ASN A 20 -10.52 8.81 7.42
CA ASN A 20 -11.38 7.63 7.49
C ASN A 20 -10.73 6.39 6.89
N THR A 21 -9.52 6.54 6.36
CA THR A 21 -8.74 5.47 5.73
C THR A 21 -7.30 5.57 6.19
N ILE A 22 -6.67 4.42 6.49
CA ILE A 22 -5.28 4.32 6.90
C ILE A 22 -4.59 3.27 6.05
N ARG A 23 -3.40 3.59 5.57
CA ARG A 23 -2.46 2.59 5.10
C ARG A 23 -1.48 2.27 6.23
N LEU A 24 -1.47 1.02 6.68
CA LEU A 24 -0.54 0.53 7.70
C LEU A 24 0.77 0.09 7.04
N ALA A 25 1.58 1.07 6.69
CA ALA A 25 2.87 0.90 6.02
C ALA A 25 3.95 0.50 7.03
N HIS A 26 4.84 -0.34 6.69
CA HIS A 26 5.02 -1.17 5.48
C HIS A 26 5.07 -2.65 5.87
N TYR A 27 4.45 -3.03 6.96
CA TYR A 27 4.48 -4.35 7.60
C TYR A 27 3.24 -4.57 8.46
N GLN A 28 3.04 -5.79 8.90
CA GLN A 28 1.97 -6.10 9.84
C GLN A 28 2.12 -5.33 11.15
N HIS A 29 1.07 -4.63 11.54
CA HIS A 29 1.01 -3.86 12.79
C HIS A 29 0.52 -4.72 13.97
N ASP A 30 0.50 -4.14 15.17
CA ASP A 30 -0.01 -4.77 16.37
C ASP A 30 -1.51 -5.07 16.24
N GLN A 31 -1.97 -6.21 16.75
CA GLN A 31 -3.37 -6.64 16.70
C GLN A 31 -4.30 -5.63 17.37
N TYR A 32 -3.85 -5.01 18.45
CA TYR A 32 -4.61 -3.97 19.13
C TYR A 32 -4.96 -2.80 18.21
N PHE A 33 -4.06 -2.42 17.29
CA PHE A 33 -4.34 -1.33 16.35
C PHE A 33 -5.41 -1.71 15.31
N TYR A 34 -5.44 -2.96 14.86
CA TYR A 34 -6.54 -3.45 14.01
C TYR A 34 -7.86 -3.48 14.77
N ASP A 35 -7.86 -3.89 16.04
CA ASP A 35 -9.05 -3.85 16.91
C ASP A 35 -9.58 -2.40 17.08
N LEU A 36 -8.68 -1.43 17.23
CA LEU A 36 -9.06 -0.01 17.26
C LEU A 36 -9.67 0.44 15.94
N CYS A 37 -9.09 0.06 14.81
CA CYS A 37 -9.62 0.37 13.47
C CYS A 37 -11.03 -0.20 13.30
N ASP A 38 -11.26 -1.45 13.69
CA ASP A 38 -12.58 -2.08 13.68
C ASP A 38 -13.58 -1.30 14.53
N LYS A 39 -13.18 -0.96 15.76
CA LYS A 39 -14.04 -0.26 16.72
C LYS A 39 -14.48 1.12 16.24
N VAL A 40 -13.60 1.85 15.54
CA VAL A 40 -13.89 3.23 15.09
C VAL A 40 -14.41 3.29 13.65
N GLY A 41 -14.44 2.17 12.92
CA GLY A 41 -14.87 2.10 11.53
C GLY A 41 -13.85 2.68 10.54
N MET A 42 -12.55 2.55 10.85
CA MET A 42 -11.47 2.98 9.97
C MET A 42 -11.26 1.98 8.83
N ILE A 43 -11.11 2.47 7.62
CA ILE A 43 -10.78 1.63 6.45
C ILE A 43 -9.28 1.40 6.40
N VAL A 44 -8.84 0.15 6.32
CA VAL A 44 -7.42 -0.24 6.41
C VAL A 44 -6.91 -0.89 5.13
N TRP A 45 -5.76 -0.43 4.68
CA TRP A 45 -4.88 -1.12 3.77
C TRP A 45 -3.75 -1.75 4.61
N ALA A 46 -3.72 -3.08 4.70
CA ALA A 46 -2.66 -3.86 5.36
C ALA A 46 -1.69 -4.43 4.32
N GLU A 47 -0.38 -4.41 4.60
CA GLU A 47 0.63 -4.83 3.64
C GLU A 47 1.79 -5.61 4.26
N ILE A 48 2.53 -6.33 3.39
CA ILE A 48 3.76 -7.02 3.76
C ILE A 48 5.00 -6.15 3.49
N PRO A 49 6.14 -6.35 4.19
CA PRO A 49 7.38 -5.57 4.00
C PRO A 49 8.18 -6.00 2.76
N TYR A 50 7.54 -6.06 1.61
CA TYR A 50 8.19 -6.28 0.33
C TYR A 50 8.45 -4.93 -0.35
N ILE A 51 9.64 -4.35 -0.05
CA ILE A 51 9.92 -2.92 -0.27
C ILE A 51 11.14 -2.73 -1.19
N SER A 52 11.04 -1.77 -2.11
CA SER A 52 12.11 -1.17 -2.93
C SER A 52 12.92 -2.11 -3.80
N HIS A 53 13.18 -3.33 -3.39
CA HIS A 53 14.11 -4.24 -4.06
C HIS A 53 13.64 -5.70 -4.00
N HIS A 54 13.55 -6.33 -5.16
CA HIS A 54 13.33 -7.77 -5.24
C HIS A 54 14.65 -8.52 -5.03
N MET A 55 14.71 -9.31 -3.96
CA MET A 55 15.87 -10.14 -3.62
C MET A 55 15.75 -11.52 -4.27
N PRO A 56 16.85 -12.06 -4.82
CA PRO A 56 16.87 -13.45 -5.28
C PRO A 56 16.43 -14.39 -4.17
N GLY A 57 15.48 -15.29 -4.48
CA GLY A 57 14.93 -16.23 -3.50
C GLY A 57 13.97 -15.61 -2.47
N GLY A 58 13.61 -14.33 -2.61
CA GLY A 58 12.65 -13.65 -1.73
C GLY A 58 11.20 -14.12 -1.89
N ASN A 59 10.89 -14.85 -2.96
CA ASN A 59 9.55 -15.31 -3.28
C ASN A 59 8.92 -16.10 -2.12
N LYS A 60 9.64 -17.07 -1.57
CA LYS A 60 9.17 -17.89 -0.45
C LYS A 60 8.81 -17.01 0.76
N ASN A 61 9.71 -16.10 1.15
CA ASN A 61 9.51 -15.22 2.30
C ASN A 61 8.30 -14.29 2.08
N THR A 62 8.13 -13.71 0.89
CA THR A 62 6.98 -12.83 0.62
C THR A 62 5.64 -13.57 0.67
N HIS A 63 5.61 -14.84 0.26
CA HIS A 63 4.43 -15.69 0.37
C HIS A 63 4.13 -16.06 1.82
N GLU A 64 5.14 -16.48 2.58
CA GLU A 64 4.99 -16.81 4.01
C GLU A 64 4.45 -15.60 4.80
N GLN A 65 5.01 -14.40 4.58
CA GLN A 65 4.53 -13.18 5.23
C GLN A 65 3.10 -12.81 4.82
N MET A 66 2.74 -13.01 3.57
CA MET A 66 1.37 -12.75 3.10
C MET A 66 0.38 -13.74 3.68
N GLU A 67 0.77 -15.03 3.77
CA GLU A 67 -0.04 -16.06 4.42
C GLU A 67 -0.29 -15.72 5.89
N GLU A 68 0.76 -15.35 6.63
CA GLU A 68 0.66 -14.95 8.04
C GLU A 68 -0.22 -13.71 8.21
N LEU A 69 -0.02 -12.68 7.39
CA LEU A 69 -0.80 -11.44 7.44
C LEU A 69 -2.29 -11.73 7.25
N ILE A 70 -2.66 -12.50 6.22
CA ILE A 70 -4.06 -12.82 5.93
C ILE A 70 -4.62 -13.74 7.02
N ALA A 71 -3.93 -14.82 7.39
CA ALA A 71 -4.42 -15.78 8.37
C ALA A 71 -4.70 -15.15 9.75
N GLN A 72 -3.84 -14.23 10.17
CA GLN A 72 -3.98 -13.55 11.46
C GLN A 72 -5.05 -12.46 11.45
N ASN A 73 -5.27 -11.80 10.30
CA ASN A 73 -6.10 -10.60 10.21
C ASN A 73 -7.36 -10.76 9.36
N TYR A 74 -7.67 -11.97 8.89
CA TYR A 74 -8.80 -12.25 8.01
C TYR A 74 -10.13 -11.74 8.56
N ASN A 75 -10.33 -11.85 9.88
CA ASN A 75 -11.57 -11.50 10.55
C ASN A 75 -11.70 -10.03 10.93
N HIS A 76 -10.72 -9.17 10.63
CA HIS A 76 -10.83 -7.73 10.82
C HIS A 76 -11.63 -7.09 9.69
N PRO A 77 -12.86 -6.62 9.94
CA PRO A 77 -13.70 -5.99 8.92
C PRO A 77 -13.15 -4.64 8.44
N CYS A 78 -12.29 -3.99 9.21
CA CYS A 78 -11.64 -2.75 8.80
C CYS A 78 -10.71 -2.94 7.59
N ILE A 79 -10.10 -4.12 7.43
CA ILE A 79 -9.18 -4.39 6.31
C ILE A 79 -9.99 -4.59 5.03
N VAL A 80 -9.77 -3.71 4.05
CA VAL A 80 -10.48 -3.76 2.77
C VAL A 80 -9.58 -4.13 1.60
N THR A 81 -8.26 -4.11 1.78
CA THR A 81 -7.31 -4.49 0.72
C THR A 81 -5.99 -5.01 1.30
N TRP A 82 -5.39 -5.96 0.57
CA TRP A 82 -4.09 -6.54 0.88
C TRP A 82 -3.01 -5.94 -0.01
N GLY A 83 -2.02 -5.29 0.61
CA GLY A 83 -0.87 -4.71 -0.07
C GLY A 83 0.23 -5.73 -0.31
N ILE A 84 0.59 -5.96 -1.56
CA ILE A 84 1.59 -6.98 -1.91
C ILE A 84 3.02 -6.44 -2.03
N SER A 85 3.19 -5.12 -2.24
CA SER A 85 4.54 -4.51 -2.28
C SER A 85 4.50 -2.99 -2.20
N ASN A 86 5.66 -2.40 -1.86
CA ASN A 86 5.91 -0.97 -1.88
C ASN A 86 7.16 -0.64 -2.71
N GLU A 87 7.02 0.25 -3.69
CA GLU A 87 8.11 0.85 -4.48
C GLU A 87 9.14 -0.16 -5.04
N ILE A 88 8.72 -1.36 -5.34
CA ILE A 88 9.58 -2.50 -5.72
C ILE A 88 10.42 -2.23 -6.98
N THR A 89 10.17 -1.13 -7.66
CA THR A 89 10.89 -0.73 -8.88
C THR A 89 11.99 0.31 -8.66
N ILE A 90 12.26 0.73 -7.43
CA ILE A 90 13.39 1.65 -7.13
C ILE A 90 14.71 1.01 -7.56
N LYS A 91 14.93 -0.23 -7.17
CA LYS A 91 16.11 -0.98 -7.59
C LYS A 91 15.70 -2.22 -8.38
N VAL A 92 15.74 -2.08 -9.70
CA VAL A 92 15.34 -3.16 -10.61
C VAL A 92 16.49 -4.13 -10.84
N THR A 93 16.51 -5.19 -10.04
CA THR A 93 17.29 -6.40 -10.30
C THR A 93 16.34 -7.56 -10.51
N HIS A 94 16.71 -8.56 -11.28
CA HIS A 94 15.88 -9.77 -11.50
C HIS A 94 14.42 -9.48 -11.92
N LYS A 95 14.24 -8.57 -12.88
CA LYS A 95 12.94 -8.04 -13.30
C LYS A 95 11.89 -9.11 -13.63
N LEU A 96 12.27 -10.20 -14.28
CA LEU A 96 11.33 -11.27 -14.64
C LEU A 96 10.87 -12.05 -13.42
N ASP A 97 11.77 -12.33 -12.50
CA ASP A 97 11.47 -12.99 -11.23
C ASP A 97 10.57 -12.11 -10.35
N MET A 98 10.89 -10.83 -10.23
CA MET A 98 10.03 -9.84 -9.57
C MET A 98 8.60 -9.82 -10.15
N LEU A 99 8.47 -9.75 -11.47
CA LEU A 99 7.15 -9.75 -12.12
C LEU A 99 6.40 -11.06 -11.90
N GLN A 100 7.09 -12.18 -11.90
CA GLN A 100 6.49 -13.47 -11.63
C GLN A 100 6.03 -13.54 -10.17
N ASN A 101 6.87 -13.17 -9.21
CA ASN A 101 6.52 -13.14 -7.81
C ASN A 101 5.27 -12.28 -7.51
N HIS A 102 5.12 -11.13 -8.20
CA HIS A 102 3.92 -10.30 -8.04
C HIS A 102 2.66 -10.99 -8.57
N ARG A 103 2.75 -11.75 -9.69
CA ARG A 103 1.61 -12.52 -10.19
C ARG A 103 1.25 -13.66 -9.25
N ASP A 104 2.28 -14.37 -8.77
CA ASP A 104 2.08 -15.48 -7.84
C ASP A 104 1.45 -15.00 -6.52
N LEU A 105 1.90 -13.86 -6.00
CA LEU A 105 1.29 -13.21 -4.83
C LEU A 105 -0.15 -12.77 -5.09
N GLN A 106 -0.44 -12.19 -6.26
CA GLN A 106 -1.79 -11.81 -6.65
C GLN A 106 -2.74 -13.02 -6.65
N GLU A 107 -2.34 -14.10 -7.31
CA GLU A 107 -3.11 -15.35 -7.35
C GLU A 107 -3.26 -15.98 -5.97
N PHE A 108 -2.18 -15.96 -5.18
CA PHE A 108 -2.16 -16.49 -3.83
C PHE A 108 -3.13 -15.76 -2.90
N VAL A 109 -3.13 -14.43 -2.91
CA VAL A 109 -4.05 -13.61 -2.10
C VAL A 109 -5.49 -13.91 -2.48
N HIS A 110 -5.83 -13.92 -3.77
CA HIS A 110 -7.20 -14.23 -4.22
C HIS A 110 -7.65 -15.66 -3.89
N LYS A 111 -6.70 -16.59 -3.77
CA LYS A 111 -7.01 -17.95 -3.32
C LYS A 111 -7.30 -18.00 -1.82
N MET A 112 -6.56 -17.23 -1.02
CA MET A 112 -6.77 -17.17 0.44
C MET A 112 -7.98 -16.31 0.81
N ASP A 113 -8.15 -15.18 0.14
CA ASP A 113 -9.24 -14.24 0.37
C ASP A 113 -9.83 -13.73 -0.95
N PRO A 114 -10.85 -14.38 -1.49
CA PRO A 114 -11.51 -13.94 -2.72
C PRO A 114 -12.40 -12.71 -2.55
N THR A 115 -12.54 -12.18 -1.34
CA THR A 115 -13.47 -11.09 -1.02
C THR A 115 -12.84 -9.72 -1.04
N ARG A 116 -11.52 -9.65 -0.86
CA ARG A 116 -10.77 -8.38 -0.79
C ARG A 116 -9.83 -8.22 -1.98
N PRO A 117 -9.78 -7.03 -2.59
CA PRO A 117 -8.83 -6.74 -3.66
C PRO A 117 -7.38 -6.66 -3.15
N THR A 118 -6.46 -6.86 -4.08
CA THR A 118 -5.04 -6.60 -3.87
C THR A 118 -4.66 -5.19 -4.31
N THR A 119 -3.62 -4.66 -3.70
CA THR A 119 -3.04 -3.37 -4.07
C THR A 119 -1.52 -3.37 -3.97
N MET A 120 -0.90 -2.37 -4.58
CA MET A 120 0.51 -2.07 -4.43
C MET A 120 0.76 -0.57 -4.46
N ALA A 121 1.76 -0.11 -3.71
CA ALA A 121 2.24 1.26 -3.79
C ALA A 121 3.37 1.34 -4.83
N CYS A 122 3.12 2.07 -5.90
CA CYS A 122 4.05 2.20 -7.02
C CYS A 122 4.97 3.40 -6.85
N TYR A 123 6.25 3.19 -7.07
CA TYR A 123 7.22 4.27 -7.20
C TYR A 123 6.89 5.14 -8.42
N ALA A 124 6.75 6.44 -8.20
CA ALA A 124 6.34 7.40 -9.25
C ALA A 124 7.17 7.30 -10.53
N MET A 125 8.49 7.18 -10.39
CA MET A 125 9.41 7.17 -11.53
C MET A 125 9.38 5.88 -12.36
N CYS A 126 8.69 4.82 -11.92
CA CYS A 126 8.53 3.63 -12.74
C CYS A 126 7.59 3.86 -13.94
N GLY A 127 6.76 4.88 -13.85
CA GLY A 127 5.83 5.31 -14.87
C GLY A 127 4.61 4.41 -15.07
N PRO A 128 3.53 4.94 -15.66
CA PRO A 128 2.24 4.26 -15.77
C PRO A 128 2.23 3.07 -16.74
N PHE A 129 3.26 2.94 -17.57
CA PHE A 129 3.40 1.84 -18.54
C PHE A 129 4.20 0.65 -18.02
N ASN A 130 4.74 0.72 -16.79
CA ASN A 130 5.47 -0.38 -16.20
C ASN A 130 4.55 -1.60 -16.04
N ARG A 131 5.06 -2.78 -16.38
CA ARG A 131 4.27 -4.03 -16.38
C ARG A 131 3.80 -4.41 -14.97
N VAL A 132 4.56 -4.08 -13.94
CA VAL A 132 4.20 -4.39 -12.55
C VAL A 132 2.93 -3.68 -12.10
N THR A 133 2.70 -2.43 -12.55
CA THR A 133 1.54 -1.61 -12.18
C THR A 133 0.20 -2.18 -12.67
N LYS A 134 0.24 -3.23 -13.49
CA LYS A 134 -0.94 -3.87 -14.09
C LYS A 134 -1.34 -5.18 -13.41
N ILE A 135 -0.62 -5.59 -12.36
CA ILE A 135 -0.80 -6.91 -11.76
C ILE A 135 -1.91 -6.88 -10.71
N THR A 136 -1.87 -5.93 -9.77
CA THR A 136 -2.87 -5.82 -8.69
C THR A 136 -4.22 -5.27 -9.17
N ASP A 137 -5.28 -5.48 -8.41
CA ASP A 137 -6.62 -4.96 -8.72
C ASP A 137 -6.65 -3.44 -8.62
N ILE A 138 -6.06 -2.89 -7.58
CA ILE A 138 -5.90 -1.46 -7.35
C ILE A 138 -4.43 -1.10 -7.58
N VAL A 139 -4.18 0.01 -8.24
CA VAL A 139 -2.85 0.62 -8.33
C VAL A 139 -2.84 1.92 -7.53
N ALA A 140 -1.88 2.06 -6.64
CA ALA A 140 -1.69 3.31 -5.92
C ALA A 140 -0.27 3.86 -6.16
N TRP A 141 -0.12 5.17 -6.06
CA TRP A 141 1.11 5.86 -6.42
C TRP A 141 1.67 6.63 -5.25
N ASN A 142 2.98 6.47 -5.02
CA ASN A 142 3.76 7.35 -4.18
C ASN A 142 4.15 8.57 -5.02
N LEU A 143 3.39 9.64 -4.88
CA LEU A 143 3.56 10.86 -5.67
C LEU A 143 3.64 12.06 -4.74
N TYR A 144 4.80 12.69 -4.69
CA TYR A 144 5.09 13.84 -3.83
C TYR A 144 5.15 15.14 -4.64
N LEU A 145 4.15 15.33 -5.53
CA LEU A 145 4.01 16.56 -6.33
C LEU A 145 3.53 17.70 -5.44
N GLY A 146 4.29 18.77 -5.41
CA GLY A 146 4.13 19.87 -4.47
C GLY A 146 5.12 19.84 -3.31
N TRP A 147 5.92 18.75 -3.21
CA TRP A 147 7.00 18.62 -2.23
C TRP A 147 8.35 18.40 -2.92
N TYR A 148 8.70 17.15 -3.31
CA TYR A 148 9.95 16.88 -4.05
C TYR A 148 9.93 17.50 -5.46
N VAL A 149 8.76 17.61 -6.07
CA VAL A 149 8.55 18.35 -7.32
C VAL A 149 7.62 19.51 -7.00
N PRO A 150 8.03 20.78 -7.21
CA PRO A 150 7.42 21.95 -6.58
C PRO A 150 6.04 22.40 -7.12
N PHE A 151 5.40 21.64 -8.01
CA PHE A 151 4.18 22.05 -8.68
C PHE A 151 2.98 21.19 -8.33
N LEU A 152 2.04 21.69 -7.50
CA LEU A 152 0.83 20.99 -7.10
C LEU A 152 -0.11 20.64 -8.27
N TRP A 153 -0.19 21.49 -9.28
CA TRP A 153 -1.06 21.29 -10.45
C TRP A 153 -0.67 20.05 -11.30
N LEU A 154 0.55 19.54 -11.10
CA LEU A 154 0.96 18.30 -11.75
C LEU A 154 0.15 17.08 -11.28
N ASN A 155 -0.47 17.14 -10.10
CA ASN A 155 -1.36 16.06 -9.63
C ASN A 155 -2.56 15.89 -10.57
N ASP A 156 -3.19 16.98 -10.97
CA ASP A 156 -4.34 16.95 -11.87
C ASP A 156 -3.95 16.41 -13.25
N LEU A 157 -2.78 16.81 -13.76
CA LEU A 157 -2.27 16.31 -15.03
C LEU A 157 -1.96 14.81 -14.95
N TRP A 158 -1.34 14.35 -13.87
CA TRP A 158 -1.00 12.94 -13.68
C TRP A 158 -2.23 12.07 -13.61
N ILE A 159 -3.19 12.44 -12.77
CA ILE A 159 -4.45 11.70 -12.62
C ILE A 159 -5.23 11.72 -13.94
N GLY A 160 -5.39 12.87 -14.54
CA GLY A 160 -6.11 13.02 -15.82
C GLY A 160 -5.49 12.18 -16.93
N PHE A 161 -4.15 12.20 -17.05
CA PHE A 161 -3.43 11.38 -18.00
C PHE A 161 -3.61 9.88 -17.71
N TYR A 162 -3.49 9.47 -16.44
CA TYR A 162 -3.63 8.07 -16.04
C TYR A 162 -5.05 7.56 -16.35
N HIS A 163 -6.10 8.31 -16.02
CA HIS A 163 -7.48 7.96 -16.34
C HIS A 163 -7.76 7.94 -17.84
N PHE A 164 -7.14 8.84 -18.61
CA PHE A 164 -7.24 8.80 -20.05
C PHE A 164 -6.67 7.51 -20.65
N VAL A 165 -5.52 7.07 -20.15
CA VAL A 165 -4.85 5.84 -20.64
C VAL A 165 -5.52 4.57 -20.10
N TYR A 166 -6.01 4.60 -18.87
CA TYR A 166 -6.57 3.43 -18.15
C TYR A 166 -7.93 3.77 -17.52
N PRO A 167 -8.99 4.03 -18.30
CA PRO A 167 -10.26 4.56 -17.79
C PRO A 167 -11.00 3.60 -16.85
N ASN A 168 -10.73 2.31 -16.92
CA ASN A 168 -11.38 1.27 -16.10
C ASN A 168 -10.50 0.77 -14.94
N ARG A 169 -9.41 1.47 -14.64
CA ARG A 169 -8.48 1.05 -13.60
C ARG A 169 -8.73 1.78 -12.29
N CYS A 170 -8.88 1.04 -11.19
CA CYS A 170 -8.89 1.64 -9.86
C CYS A 170 -7.54 2.26 -9.55
N LEU A 171 -7.55 3.53 -9.16
CA LEU A 171 -6.39 4.36 -8.91
C LEU A 171 -6.46 4.98 -7.51
N GLY A 172 -5.33 5.03 -6.80
CA GLY A 172 -5.18 5.75 -5.55
C GLY A 172 -3.84 6.45 -5.41
N TYR A 173 -3.76 7.35 -4.45
CA TYR A 173 -2.49 7.81 -3.88
C TYR A 173 -2.19 6.97 -2.64
N SER A 174 -0.99 6.39 -2.57
CA SER A 174 -0.51 5.64 -1.40
C SER A 174 0.38 6.49 -0.50
N GLU A 175 1.11 7.43 -1.10
CA GLU A 175 1.89 8.42 -0.38
C GLU A 175 1.88 9.75 -1.13
N TYR A 176 1.64 10.85 -0.40
CA TYR A 176 1.61 12.21 -0.95
C TYR A 176 1.83 13.24 0.17
N GLY A 177 1.96 14.52 -0.20
CA GLY A 177 2.13 15.61 0.74
C GLY A 177 3.58 15.86 1.12
N ALA A 178 3.78 16.58 2.22
CA ALA A 178 5.09 16.99 2.75
C ALA A 178 5.33 16.38 4.13
N GLU A 179 6.57 16.43 4.60
CA GLU A 179 6.91 16.01 5.96
C GLU A 179 6.22 16.89 7.00
N GLY A 180 5.57 16.24 7.98
CA GLY A 180 4.90 16.92 9.09
C GLY A 180 5.88 17.32 10.20
N MET A 181 6.80 18.23 9.92
CA MET A 181 7.71 18.74 10.95
C MET A 181 7.09 19.92 11.70
N PRO A 182 7.10 19.92 13.06
CA PRO A 182 6.42 20.96 13.85
C PRO A 182 6.96 22.38 13.67
N ASN A 183 8.13 22.54 13.04
CA ASN A 183 8.85 23.81 12.89
C ASN A 183 9.14 24.19 11.42
N LEU A 184 8.40 23.65 10.47
CA LEU A 184 8.45 24.08 9.05
C LEU A 184 7.44 25.21 8.81
#